data_2ecea7ebd3a5044ec675379d15c5bca9
#
_entry.id   2ecea7ebd3a5044ec675379d15c5bca9
#
_cell.length_a   1.000
_cell.length_b   1.000
_cell.length_c   1.000
_cell.angle_alpha   90.00
_cell.angle_beta   90.00
_cell.angle_gamma   90.00
#
_symmetry.space_group_name_H-M   'P 1'
#
loop_
_entity.id
_entity.type
_entity.pdbx_description
1 polymer ?
#
loop_
_entity_poly.entity_id
_entity_poly.type
_entity_poly.pdbx_seq_one_letter_code
_entity_poly.pdbx_strand_id
1 'polypeptide(L)'
;MMLVFLSRLSISTSWAKFVQWQPQIPSSLDLFNGNAKALANLAGDHIVIFAHPSQQISLPTMKAGQKVVGKFQSAAVVVPTNSKNVSRLLSNYPNYAGLFPTLKSAEVLQQQGSTSQVEYRIHIPTPIPVLNFKETMVMQHQIDHNSINSLVLQAPVPFGAGKIEWFEIDAQHTLISVTQWGDLNQPKGFLFSKILNALPDAKLGIPAGTNGFLLESLQRRFKAFSSETLAANQLPELKLNASQLDKVTQLSQSSKEPVSFILTAQRVPFGQNYELMRFSTSFQYYAQEPSSLQRWINVSSFKHLFPRQVKHMQVQKINPHLMDADYKISVGLGVINIPFDFKMRFNYPDLLQNQYTATGGDLKFVRGAMHIHTLQQGSLLQLTSAVKIDDKAPFLLRAMRNMPYHDMLPALGGNTVFALKVKQKLS
;
A
#
# COMPACT_ATOMS: atom_id res chain seq x y z
N MET A 1 21.22 -21.75 -60.98
CA MET A 1 21.12 -20.39 -60.45
C MET A 1 19.65 -20.17 -60.09
N MET A 2 19.29 -20.48 -58.86
CA MET A 2 17.89 -20.48 -58.38
C MET A 2 17.78 -19.37 -57.36
N LEU A 3 17.11 -18.29 -57.75
CA LEU A 3 16.85 -17.10 -56.92
C LEU A 3 15.69 -17.44 -55.94
N VAL A 4 16.01 -17.55 -54.67
CA VAL A 4 15.03 -17.66 -53.59
C VAL A 4 14.61 -16.22 -53.20
N PHE A 5 13.39 -15.83 -53.56
CA PHE A 5 12.74 -14.62 -53.06
C PHE A 5 12.29 -14.87 -51.63
N LEU A 6 13.02 -14.35 -50.65
CA LEU A 6 12.57 -14.22 -49.27
C LEU A 6 11.60 -13.02 -49.22
N SER A 7 10.29 -13.31 -49.34
CA SER A 7 9.24 -12.35 -48.98
C SER A 7 9.29 -12.13 -47.46
N ARG A 8 9.78 -10.95 -47.04
CA ARG A 8 9.56 -10.48 -45.67
C ARG A 8 8.05 -10.27 -45.49
N LEU A 9 7.39 -11.21 -44.84
CA LEU A 9 6.10 -11.00 -44.25
C LEU A 9 6.25 -9.94 -43.13
N SER A 10 5.99 -8.68 -43.50
CA SER A 10 5.73 -7.64 -42.53
C SER A 10 4.42 -8.02 -41.81
N ILE A 11 4.54 -8.65 -40.66
CA ILE A 11 3.41 -8.78 -39.73
C ILE A 11 3.10 -7.35 -39.28
N SER A 12 2.15 -6.69 -39.95
CA SER A 12 1.56 -5.46 -39.45
C SER A 12 0.81 -5.83 -38.18
N THR A 13 1.44 -5.61 -37.04
CA THR A 13 0.73 -5.60 -35.74
C THR A 13 -0.28 -4.47 -35.83
N SER A 14 -1.53 -4.83 -36.08
CA SER A 14 -2.66 -3.90 -36.00
C SER A 14 -2.76 -3.49 -34.52
N TRP A 15 -2.13 -2.37 -34.17
CA TRP A 15 -2.27 -1.78 -32.83
C TRP A 15 -3.76 -1.44 -32.62
N ALA A 16 -4.28 -1.83 -31.47
CA ALA A 16 -5.66 -1.52 -31.10
C ALA A 16 -5.85 0.01 -31.12
N LYS A 17 -6.93 0.49 -31.71
CA LYS A 17 -7.25 1.93 -31.74
C LYS A 17 -7.26 2.48 -30.31
N PHE A 18 -6.90 3.76 -30.15
CA PHE A 18 -7.07 4.45 -28.88
C PHE A 18 -8.52 4.37 -28.42
N VAL A 19 -8.68 4.02 -27.13
CA VAL A 19 -10.00 4.02 -26.51
C VAL A 19 -10.42 5.45 -26.25
N GLN A 20 -11.57 5.86 -26.79
CA GLN A 20 -12.15 7.16 -26.49
C GLN A 20 -12.60 7.17 -25.02
N TRP A 21 -12.05 8.07 -24.23
CA TRP A 21 -12.28 8.10 -22.78
C TRP A 21 -12.23 9.53 -22.25
N GLN A 22 -13.24 9.89 -21.48
CA GLN A 22 -13.22 11.07 -20.63
C GLN A 22 -13.00 10.61 -19.19
N PRO A 23 -11.82 10.83 -18.59
CA PRO A 23 -11.51 10.34 -17.27
C PRO A 23 -12.43 10.93 -16.19
N GLN A 24 -13.09 10.04 -15.43
CA GLN A 24 -13.91 10.38 -14.27
C GLN A 24 -13.23 9.86 -12.98
N ILE A 25 -11.93 10.13 -12.85
CA ILE A 25 -11.15 9.74 -11.69
C ILE A 25 -11.14 10.94 -10.72
N PRO A 26 -11.52 10.75 -9.45
CA PRO A 26 -11.50 11.83 -8.49
C PRO A 26 -10.07 12.38 -8.33
N SER A 27 -9.96 13.68 -8.11
CA SER A 27 -8.68 14.27 -7.70
C SER A 27 -8.40 13.92 -6.25
N SER A 28 -7.13 13.72 -5.91
CA SER A 28 -6.70 13.62 -4.52
C SER A 28 -7.12 14.84 -3.69
N LEU A 29 -7.30 15.99 -4.36
CA LEU A 29 -7.69 17.25 -3.72
C LEU A 29 -9.20 17.41 -3.49
N ASP A 30 -10.06 16.56 -4.07
CA ASP A 30 -11.52 16.68 -3.89
C ASP A 30 -11.91 16.63 -2.41
N LEU A 31 -11.23 15.80 -1.62
CA LEU A 31 -11.46 15.70 -0.18
C LEU A 31 -10.80 16.83 0.63
N PHE A 32 -10.08 17.73 -0.04
CA PHE A 32 -9.38 18.88 0.55
C PHE A 32 -9.87 20.21 -0.05
N ASN A 33 -11.06 20.23 -0.64
CA ASN A 33 -11.66 21.40 -1.29
C ASN A 33 -10.73 22.05 -2.35
N GLY A 34 -10.00 21.23 -3.12
CA GLY A 34 -9.04 21.69 -4.12
C GLY A 34 -7.73 22.26 -3.55
N ASN A 35 -7.51 22.20 -2.24
CA ASN A 35 -6.36 22.85 -1.59
C ASN A 35 -5.15 21.90 -1.47
N ALA A 36 -4.19 22.04 -2.39
CA ALA A 36 -2.95 21.25 -2.39
C ALA A 36 -2.10 21.48 -1.14
N LYS A 37 -2.06 22.70 -0.58
CA LYS A 37 -1.30 22.99 0.64
C LYS A 37 -1.90 22.28 1.86
N ALA A 38 -3.23 22.14 1.92
CA ALA A 38 -3.86 21.38 3.00
C ALA A 38 -3.48 19.89 2.97
N LEU A 39 -3.45 19.28 1.79
CA LEU A 39 -2.98 17.88 1.64
C LEU A 39 -1.47 17.78 1.91
N ALA A 40 -0.66 18.71 1.42
CA ALA A 40 0.76 18.77 1.69
C ALA A 40 1.06 18.90 3.19
N ASN A 41 0.33 19.74 3.90
CA ASN A 41 0.46 19.91 5.35
C ASN A 41 0.04 18.63 6.11
N LEU A 42 -0.97 17.90 5.64
CA LEU A 42 -1.32 16.61 6.23
C LEU A 42 -0.24 15.56 6.01
N ALA A 43 0.32 15.50 4.81
CA ALA A 43 1.41 14.57 4.47
C ALA A 43 2.69 14.88 5.25
N GLY A 44 3.04 16.16 5.39
CA GLY A 44 4.32 16.57 5.97
C GLY A 44 5.50 15.91 5.24
N ASP A 45 6.38 15.26 5.98
CA ASP A 45 7.51 14.49 5.45
C ASP A 45 7.18 13.02 5.10
N HIS A 46 5.93 12.63 5.27
CA HIS A 46 5.45 11.26 5.17
C HIS A 46 4.66 11.04 3.87
N ILE A 47 4.46 9.77 3.51
CA ILE A 47 3.44 9.41 2.51
C ILE A 47 2.13 9.23 3.24
N VAL A 48 1.09 9.98 2.86
CA VAL A 48 -0.28 9.78 3.37
C VAL A 48 -1.11 9.01 2.34
N ILE A 49 -1.91 8.05 2.82
CA ILE A 49 -2.77 7.18 2.00
C ILE A 49 -4.18 7.23 2.57
N PHE A 50 -5.17 7.48 1.72
CA PHE A 50 -6.57 7.58 2.10
C PHE A 50 -7.50 7.15 0.97
N ALA A 51 -8.72 6.76 1.30
CA ALA A 51 -9.72 6.34 0.32
C ALA A 51 -10.79 7.40 0.12
N HIS A 52 -11.34 7.44 -1.10
CA HIS A 52 -12.56 8.20 -1.41
C HIS A 52 -13.80 7.42 -0.96
N PRO A 53 -14.94 8.08 -0.76
CA PRO A 53 -16.22 7.42 -0.59
C PRO A 53 -16.52 6.47 -1.74
N SER A 54 -17.31 5.43 -1.46
CA SER A 54 -17.75 4.50 -2.50
C SER A 54 -18.56 5.22 -3.57
N GLN A 55 -18.28 4.90 -4.83
CA GLN A 55 -18.99 5.46 -5.98
C GLN A 55 -19.24 4.40 -7.07
N GLN A 56 -20.14 4.69 -7.98
CA GLN A 56 -20.32 3.89 -9.19
C GLN A 56 -19.20 4.21 -10.18
N ILE A 57 -18.50 3.19 -10.65
CA ILE A 57 -17.41 3.29 -11.61
C ILE A 57 -17.87 2.65 -12.91
N SER A 58 -17.71 3.39 -13.99
CA SER A 58 -17.94 2.92 -15.36
C SER A 58 -16.70 3.28 -16.19
N LEU A 59 -16.12 2.29 -16.86
CA LEU A 59 -14.95 2.49 -17.71
C LEU A 59 -15.26 2.03 -19.13
N PRO A 60 -14.65 2.64 -20.16
CA PRO A 60 -14.91 2.25 -21.56
C PRO A 60 -14.45 0.83 -21.90
N THR A 61 -13.62 0.22 -21.05
CA THR A 61 -13.20 -1.20 -21.16
C THR A 61 -14.23 -2.18 -20.59
N MET A 62 -15.27 -1.70 -19.93
CA MET A 62 -16.41 -2.49 -19.44
C MET A 62 -17.45 -2.71 -20.55
N LYS A 63 -18.36 -3.67 -20.35
CA LYS A 63 -19.51 -3.83 -21.23
C LYS A 63 -20.40 -2.58 -21.19
N ALA A 64 -21.05 -2.28 -22.30
CA ALA A 64 -21.97 -1.14 -22.37
C ALA A 64 -23.02 -1.20 -21.24
N GLY A 65 -23.15 -0.10 -20.49
CA GLY A 65 -24.05 0.02 -19.34
C GLY A 65 -23.57 -0.67 -18.04
N GLN A 66 -22.45 -1.40 -18.08
CA GLN A 66 -21.89 -2.02 -16.88
C GLN A 66 -21.33 -0.94 -15.93
N LYS A 67 -21.70 -1.07 -14.66
CA LYS A 67 -21.17 -0.25 -13.56
C LYS A 67 -20.79 -1.16 -12.41
N VAL A 68 -19.76 -0.79 -11.67
CA VAL A 68 -19.34 -1.48 -10.45
C VAL A 68 -19.24 -0.46 -9.31
N VAL A 69 -19.56 -0.89 -8.10
CA VAL A 69 -19.32 -0.06 -6.91
C VAL A 69 -17.89 -0.28 -6.47
N GLY A 70 -17.14 0.80 -6.38
CA GLY A 70 -15.74 0.77 -5.97
C GLY A 70 -15.33 2.01 -5.20
N LYS A 71 -14.12 1.97 -4.65
CA LYS A 71 -13.49 3.10 -3.97
C LYS A 71 -12.16 3.39 -4.63
N PHE A 72 -11.98 4.61 -5.09
CA PHE A 72 -10.65 5.08 -5.42
C PHE A 72 -9.85 5.28 -4.14
N GLN A 73 -8.57 4.98 -4.21
CA GLN A 73 -7.66 5.25 -3.12
C GLN A 73 -6.57 6.19 -3.60
N SER A 74 -6.33 7.24 -2.82
CA SER A 74 -5.30 8.24 -3.06
C SER A 74 -4.13 8.04 -2.12
N ALA A 75 -2.94 8.40 -2.60
CA ALA A 75 -1.80 8.66 -1.75
C ALA A 75 -1.11 9.94 -2.20
N ALA A 76 -0.43 10.62 -1.28
CA ALA A 76 0.27 11.85 -1.55
C ALA A 76 1.58 11.96 -0.78
N VAL A 77 2.57 12.65 -1.39
CA VAL A 77 3.88 12.93 -0.80
C VAL A 77 4.42 14.26 -1.30
N VAL A 78 5.09 14.99 -0.44
CA VAL A 78 5.84 16.20 -0.82
C VAL A 78 7.28 15.81 -1.17
N VAL A 79 7.74 16.25 -2.34
CA VAL A 79 9.11 16.03 -2.81
C VAL A 79 9.86 17.35 -2.97
N PRO A 80 11.18 17.40 -2.63
CA PRO A 80 11.99 18.61 -2.70
C PRO A 80 12.49 18.86 -4.14
N THR A 81 11.56 19.15 -5.04
CA THR A 81 11.85 19.52 -6.43
C THR A 81 10.69 20.30 -7.00
N ASN A 82 10.94 21.09 -8.05
CA ASN A 82 9.89 21.86 -8.70
C ASN A 82 8.99 20.98 -9.59
N SER A 83 7.79 21.47 -9.87
CA SER A 83 6.76 20.79 -10.65
C SER A 83 7.19 20.42 -12.07
N LYS A 84 8.07 21.21 -12.70
CA LYS A 84 8.61 20.94 -14.03
C LYS A 84 9.48 19.67 -14.08
N ASN A 85 10.29 19.44 -13.05
CA ASN A 85 11.10 18.22 -12.95
C ASN A 85 10.22 16.98 -12.72
N VAL A 86 9.18 17.11 -11.91
CA VAL A 86 8.19 16.03 -11.68
C VAL A 86 7.47 15.72 -12.99
N SER A 87 6.95 16.72 -13.69
CA SER A 87 6.28 16.55 -14.98
C SER A 87 7.17 15.83 -15.99
N ARG A 88 8.44 16.25 -16.14
CA ARG A 88 9.40 15.62 -17.04
C ARG A 88 9.68 14.16 -16.70
N LEU A 89 9.78 13.84 -15.42
CA LEU A 89 9.99 12.44 -14.96
C LEU A 89 8.77 11.58 -15.28
N LEU A 90 7.57 12.06 -14.94
CA LEU A 90 6.33 11.30 -15.07
C LEU A 90 5.85 11.15 -16.52
N SER A 91 6.18 12.10 -17.41
CA SER A 91 5.84 12.03 -18.84
C SER A 91 6.77 11.13 -19.66
N ASN A 92 7.86 10.63 -19.06
CA ASN A 92 8.82 9.77 -19.74
C ASN A 92 8.63 8.31 -19.31
N TYR A 93 7.67 7.62 -19.92
CA TYR A 93 7.31 6.24 -19.58
C TYR A 93 8.48 5.24 -19.66
N PRO A 94 9.39 5.27 -20.65
CA PRO A 94 10.56 4.36 -20.68
C PRO A 94 11.40 4.39 -19.40
N ASN A 95 11.48 5.54 -18.70
CA ASN A 95 12.22 5.68 -17.45
C ASN A 95 11.54 4.99 -16.26
N TYR A 96 10.29 4.55 -16.40
CA TYR A 96 9.56 3.87 -15.31
C TYR A 96 10.23 2.55 -14.90
N ALA A 97 10.90 1.86 -15.83
CA ALA A 97 11.68 0.66 -15.51
C ALA A 97 12.81 0.90 -14.50
N GLY A 98 13.40 2.10 -14.49
CA GLY A 98 14.41 2.50 -13.49
C GLY A 98 13.82 3.18 -12.25
N LEU A 99 12.55 3.58 -12.31
CA LEU A 99 11.85 4.28 -11.23
C LEU A 99 11.09 3.29 -10.32
N PHE A 100 10.40 2.31 -10.91
CA PHE A 100 9.60 1.32 -10.19
C PHE A 100 10.31 -0.04 -10.21
N PRO A 101 10.80 -0.55 -9.07
CA PRO A 101 11.68 -1.72 -9.03
C PRO A 101 11.04 -3.03 -9.50
N THR A 102 9.71 -3.08 -9.64
CA THR A 102 9.00 -4.22 -10.20
C THR A 102 8.86 -4.18 -11.71
N LEU A 103 9.18 -3.05 -12.37
CA LEU A 103 9.10 -2.94 -13.81
C LEU A 103 10.43 -3.32 -14.46
N LYS A 104 10.39 -4.27 -15.39
CA LYS A 104 11.54 -4.67 -16.23
C LYS A 104 11.64 -3.82 -17.48
N SER A 105 10.51 -3.42 -18.04
CA SER A 105 10.46 -2.51 -19.19
C SER A 105 9.15 -1.73 -19.18
N ALA A 106 9.20 -0.56 -19.82
CA ALA A 106 8.06 0.25 -20.18
C ALA A 106 8.28 0.69 -21.64
N GLU A 107 7.42 0.24 -22.54
CA GLU A 107 7.54 0.46 -23.96
C GLU A 107 6.33 1.21 -24.50
N VAL A 108 6.55 2.35 -25.15
CA VAL A 108 5.48 3.10 -25.81
C VAL A 108 5.13 2.38 -27.11
N LEU A 109 3.96 1.76 -27.15
CA LEU A 109 3.46 1.02 -28.29
C LEU A 109 2.99 1.97 -29.40
N GLN A 110 2.29 3.04 -29.01
CA GLN A 110 1.83 4.09 -29.91
C GLN A 110 1.55 5.39 -29.12
N GLN A 111 1.62 6.50 -29.85
CA GLN A 111 1.35 7.84 -29.31
C GLN A 111 0.63 8.71 -30.33
N GLN A 112 -0.37 9.46 -29.86
CA GLN A 112 -1.10 10.45 -30.65
C GLN A 112 -1.44 11.65 -29.77
N GLY A 113 -0.82 12.79 -30.03
CA GLY A 113 -0.95 13.98 -29.18
C GLY A 113 -0.51 13.71 -27.75
N SER A 114 -1.42 14.01 -26.80
CA SER A 114 -1.21 13.77 -25.37
C SER A 114 -1.55 12.33 -24.92
N THR A 115 -2.00 11.47 -25.82
CA THR A 115 -2.41 10.09 -25.51
C THR A 115 -1.35 9.10 -25.97
N SER A 116 -0.98 8.16 -25.09
CA SER A 116 -0.02 7.10 -25.36
C SER A 116 -0.58 5.76 -24.87
N GLN A 117 -0.27 4.68 -25.59
CA GLN A 117 -0.43 3.32 -25.07
C GLN A 117 0.95 2.76 -24.74
N VAL A 118 1.08 2.24 -23.54
CA VAL A 118 2.36 1.79 -22.98
C VAL A 118 2.21 0.36 -22.47
N GLU A 119 3.13 -0.51 -22.89
CA GLU A 119 3.29 -1.86 -22.36
C GLU A 119 4.29 -1.84 -21.21
N TYR A 120 3.88 -2.41 -20.08
CA TYR A 120 4.71 -2.60 -18.90
C TYR A 120 4.93 -4.08 -18.66
N ARG A 121 6.19 -4.50 -18.53
CA ARG A 121 6.53 -5.86 -18.11
C ARG A 121 6.88 -5.85 -16.63
N ILE A 122 6.02 -6.49 -15.86
CA ILE A 122 6.12 -6.55 -14.39
C ILE A 122 6.82 -7.85 -14.01
N HIS A 123 7.75 -7.75 -13.08
CA HIS A 123 8.41 -8.89 -12.47
C HIS A 123 8.51 -8.69 -10.96
N ILE A 124 7.74 -9.47 -10.20
CA ILE A 124 7.84 -9.50 -8.74
C ILE A 124 8.47 -10.85 -8.36
N PRO A 125 9.67 -10.84 -7.76
CA PRO A 125 10.30 -12.06 -7.29
C PRO A 125 9.47 -12.68 -6.17
N THR A 126 9.33 -13.99 -6.17
CA THR A 126 8.71 -14.74 -5.08
C THR A 126 9.76 -15.62 -4.38
N PRO A 127 9.44 -16.19 -3.20
CA PRO A 127 10.33 -17.13 -2.51
C PRO A 127 10.76 -18.32 -3.36
N ILE A 128 9.97 -18.72 -4.33
CA ILE A 128 10.28 -19.80 -5.27
C ILE A 128 10.39 -19.20 -6.68
N PRO A 129 11.58 -19.14 -7.29
CA PRO A 129 11.82 -18.44 -8.56
C PRO A 129 10.91 -18.87 -9.72
N VAL A 130 10.53 -20.16 -9.79
CA VAL A 130 9.61 -20.66 -10.82
C VAL A 130 8.19 -20.07 -10.70
N LEU A 131 7.84 -19.54 -9.53
CA LEU A 131 6.58 -18.88 -9.25
C LEU A 131 6.70 -17.35 -9.28
N ASN A 132 7.82 -16.80 -9.75
CA ASN A 132 7.95 -15.35 -9.91
C ASN A 132 6.77 -14.81 -10.70
N PHE A 133 6.15 -13.75 -10.14
CA PHE A 133 5.06 -13.08 -10.79
C PHE A 133 5.61 -12.29 -12.00
N LYS A 134 5.25 -12.74 -13.18
CA LYS A 134 5.62 -12.11 -14.46
C LYS A 134 4.35 -11.81 -15.21
N GLU A 135 4.07 -10.56 -15.38
CA GLU A 135 2.86 -10.12 -16.07
C GLU A 135 3.17 -8.99 -17.04
N THR A 136 2.37 -8.93 -18.09
CA THR A 136 2.34 -7.80 -19.02
C THR A 136 1.09 -7.01 -18.75
N MET A 137 1.25 -5.70 -18.63
CA MET A 137 0.14 -4.76 -18.48
C MET A 137 0.20 -3.73 -19.60
N VAL A 138 -0.92 -3.50 -20.27
CA VAL A 138 -1.05 -2.43 -21.26
C VAL A 138 -1.98 -1.37 -20.71
N MET A 139 -1.51 -0.14 -20.70
CA MET A 139 -2.29 1.01 -20.24
C MET A 139 -2.33 2.10 -21.32
N GLN A 140 -3.47 2.77 -21.39
CA GLN A 140 -3.58 4.04 -22.12
C GLN A 140 -3.42 5.19 -21.13
N HIS A 141 -2.51 6.09 -21.44
CA HIS A 141 -2.26 7.30 -20.66
C HIS A 141 -2.70 8.52 -21.46
N GLN A 142 -3.27 9.48 -20.76
CA GLN A 142 -3.62 10.79 -21.29
C GLN A 142 -2.99 11.86 -20.40
N ILE A 143 -2.08 12.66 -20.96
CA ILE A 143 -1.38 13.73 -20.26
C ILE A 143 -2.22 15.00 -20.34
N ASP A 144 -2.47 15.60 -19.20
CA ASP A 144 -3.03 16.95 -19.05
C ASP A 144 -1.98 17.91 -18.47
N HIS A 145 -2.41 19.14 -18.13
CA HIS A 145 -1.51 20.20 -17.66
C HIS A 145 -0.63 19.77 -16.47
N ASN A 146 -1.22 19.15 -15.46
CA ASN A 146 -0.54 18.72 -14.22
C ASN A 146 -0.98 17.31 -13.78
N SER A 147 -1.40 16.49 -14.71
CA SER A 147 -1.84 15.13 -14.43
C SER A 147 -1.62 14.17 -15.59
N ILE A 148 -1.60 12.89 -15.26
CA ILE A 148 -1.64 11.77 -16.21
C ILE A 148 -2.79 10.87 -15.79
N ASN A 149 -3.82 10.79 -16.62
CA ASN A 149 -4.91 9.85 -16.48
C ASN A 149 -4.54 8.52 -17.14
N SER A 150 -4.83 7.41 -16.49
CA SER A 150 -4.40 6.07 -16.91
C SER A 150 -5.59 5.11 -16.90
N LEU A 151 -5.79 4.42 -18.03
CA LEU A 151 -6.82 3.39 -18.21
C LEU A 151 -6.15 2.04 -18.45
N VAL A 152 -6.53 1.04 -17.71
CA VAL A 152 -6.07 -0.35 -17.91
C VAL A 152 -6.78 -0.92 -19.14
N LEU A 153 -5.99 -1.32 -20.13
CA LEU A 153 -6.45 -2.04 -21.33
C LEU A 153 -6.26 -3.55 -21.17
N GLN A 154 -5.13 -3.95 -20.58
CA GLN A 154 -4.80 -5.33 -20.27
C GLN A 154 -4.00 -5.40 -18.96
N ALA A 155 -4.42 -6.23 -18.02
CA ALA A 155 -3.74 -6.45 -16.75
C ALA A 155 -4.25 -7.74 -16.07
N PRO A 156 -3.61 -8.18 -14.95
CA PRO A 156 -4.14 -9.23 -14.08
C PRO A 156 -5.48 -8.90 -13.40
N VAL A 157 -5.90 -7.64 -13.44
CA VAL A 157 -7.26 -7.22 -13.03
C VAL A 157 -8.11 -6.96 -14.28
N PRO A 158 -9.44 -7.22 -14.22
CA PRO A 158 -10.31 -7.02 -15.39
C PRO A 158 -10.44 -5.54 -15.78
N PHE A 159 -10.49 -4.66 -14.80
CA PHE A 159 -10.70 -3.22 -14.96
C PHE A 159 -9.84 -2.44 -13.98
N GLY A 160 -9.41 -1.27 -14.41
CA GLY A 160 -8.68 -0.34 -13.55
C GLY A 160 -8.50 1.02 -14.22
N ALA A 161 -8.44 2.04 -13.39
CA ALA A 161 -8.13 3.40 -13.80
C ALA A 161 -7.36 4.11 -12.67
N GLY A 162 -6.52 5.07 -13.06
CA GLY A 162 -5.74 5.86 -12.11
C GLY A 162 -5.37 7.22 -12.67
N LYS A 163 -5.00 8.10 -11.78
CA LYS A 163 -4.52 9.44 -12.07
C LYS A 163 -3.29 9.73 -11.22
N ILE A 164 -2.25 10.25 -11.81
CA ILE A 164 -1.12 10.86 -11.12
C ILE A 164 -1.26 12.36 -11.30
N GLU A 165 -1.18 13.12 -10.21
CA GLU A 165 -1.28 14.58 -10.22
C GLU A 165 -0.05 15.17 -9.52
N TRP A 166 0.36 16.38 -9.91
CA TRP A 166 1.44 17.11 -9.25
C TRP A 166 1.06 18.58 -9.11
N PHE A 167 1.29 19.11 -7.92
CA PHE A 167 0.90 20.47 -7.55
C PHE A 167 2.10 21.20 -6.96
N GLU A 168 2.40 22.38 -7.49
CA GLU A 168 3.42 23.24 -6.94
C GLU A 168 2.97 23.75 -5.56
N ILE A 169 3.78 23.49 -4.55
CA ILE A 169 3.57 24.01 -3.18
C ILE A 169 4.34 25.31 -3.01
N ASP A 170 5.58 25.32 -3.49
CA ASP A 170 6.45 26.47 -3.64
C ASP A 170 7.49 26.21 -4.75
N ALA A 171 8.44 27.13 -4.95
CA ALA A 171 9.44 27.03 -6.01
C ALA A 171 10.35 25.77 -5.93
N GLN A 172 10.44 25.14 -4.76
CA GLN A 172 11.34 24.01 -4.49
C GLN A 172 10.58 22.72 -4.09
N HIS A 173 9.29 22.79 -3.84
CA HIS A 173 8.51 21.65 -3.38
C HIS A 173 7.28 21.40 -4.23
N THR A 174 7.08 20.14 -4.56
CA THR A 174 5.92 19.66 -5.31
C THR A 174 5.20 18.57 -4.52
N LEU A 175 3.89 18.68 -4.39
CA LEU A 175 3.05 17.59 -3.94
C LEU A 175 2.79 16.67 -5.13
N ILE A 176 3.14 15.40 -5.02
CA ILE A 176 2.78 14.34 -5.97
C ILE A 176 1.68 13.50 -5.33
N SER A 177 0.63 13.23 -6.07
CA SER A 177 -0.43 12.32 -5.63
C SER A 177 -0.78 11.29 -6.70
N VAL A 178 -1.21 10.13 -6.25
CA VAL A 178 -1.72 9.03 -7.08
C VAL A 178 -3.08 8.65 -6.58
N THR A 179 -4.08 8.66 -7.46
CA THR A 179 -5.43 8.17 -7.18
C THR A 179 -5.73 7.02 -8.12
N GLN A 180 -6.07 5.85 -7.60
CA GLN A 180 -6.32 4.69 -8.44
C GLN A 180 -7.37 3.73 -7.86
N TRP A 181 -7.95 2.95 -8.76
CA TRP A 181 -8.84 1.85 -8.48
C TRP A 181 -8.59 0.70 -9.45
N GLY A 182 -8.66 -0.53 -8.94
CA GLY A 182 -8.65 -1.76 -9.75
C GLY A 182 -9.63 -2.77 -9.20
N ASP A 183 -10.32 -3.49 -10.07
CA ASP A 183 -11.27 -4.52 -9.66
C ASP A 183 -10.53 -5.79 -9.23
N LEU A 184 -10.47 -6.02 -7.92
CA LEU A 184 -9.85 -7.20 -7.31
C LEU A 184 -10.84 -8.36 -7.10
N ASN A 185 -12.11 -8.22 -7.49
CA ASN A 185 -13.12 -9.25 -7.27
C ASN A 185 -13.02 -10.38 -8.29
N GLN A 186 -12.58 -10.06 -9.51
CA GLN A 186 -12.41 -11.02 -10.60
C GLN A 186 -10.97 -10.97 -11.14
N PRO A 187 -9.97 -11.38 -10.35
CA PRO A 187 -8.58 -11.33 -10.78
C PRO A 187 -8.35 -12.26 -11.96
N LYS A 188 -7.62 -11.78 -12.96
CA LYS A 188 -7.15 -12.54 -14.11
C LYS A 188 -5.75 -13.11 -13.83
N GLY A 189 -5.38 -14.12 -14.60
CA GLY A 189 -4.09 -14.79 -14.43
C GLY A 189 -4.11 -15.85 -13.32
N PHE A 190 -3.39 -16.94 -13.57
CA PHE A 190 -3.41 -18.11 -12.68
C PHE A 190 -2.85 -17.79 -11.29
N LEU A 191 -1.68 -17.17 -11.22
CA LEU A 191 -0.99 -16.96 -9.94
C LEU A 191 -1.71 -15.92 -9.09
N PHE A 192 -2.09 -14.78 -9.68
CA PHE A 192 -2.76 -13.70 -8.95
C PHE A 192 -4.11 -14.15 -8.39
N SER A 193 -4.91 -14.89 -9.18
CA SER A 193 -6.15 -15.49 -8.71
C SER A 193 -5.93 -16.48 -7.56
N LYS A 194 -4.89 -17.33 -7.65
CA LYS A 194 -4.56 -18.30 -6.60
C LYS A 194 -4.14 -17.60 -5.29
N ILE A 195 -3.34 -16.53 -5.38
CA ILE A 195 -2.94 -15.76 -4.21
C ILE A 195 -4.16 -15.12 -3.53
N LEU A 196 -5.03 -14.44 -4.30
CA LEU A 196 -6.20 -13.79 -3.73
C LEU A 196 -7.25 -14.76 -3.18
N ASN A 197 -7.34 -15.96 -3.74
CA ASN A 197 -8.21 -17.00 -3.21
C ASN A 197 -7.65 -17.63 -1.93
N ALA A 198 -6.32 -17.81 -1.85
CA ALA A 198 -5.65 -18.33 -0.65
C ALA A 198 -5.65 -17.31 0.50
N LEU A 199 -5.53 -16.02 0.18
CA LEU A 199 -5.50 -14.90 1.12
C LEU A 199 -6.57 -13.86 0.75
N PRO A 200 -7.86 -14.13 0.99
CA PRO A 200 -8.92 -13.17 0.66
C PRO A 200 -8.74 -11.81 1.35
N ASP A 201 -8.21 -11.81 2.58
CA ASP A 201 -7.95 -10.61 3.35
C ASP A 201 -6.85 -9.73 2.70
N ALA A 202 -6.00 -10.27 1.82
CA ALA A 202 -5.01 -9.49 1.08
C ALA A 202 -5.65 -8.40 0.21
N LYS A 203 -6.87 -8.63 -0.29
CA LYS A 203 -7.64 -7.63 -1.04
C LYS A 203 -7.84 -6.33 -0.26
N LEU A 204 -7.89 -6.40 1.06
CA LEU A 204 -8.06 -5.23 1.94
C LEU A 204 -6.80 -4.36 1.99
N GLY A 205 -5.62 -4.97 1.89
CA GLY A 205 -4.33 -4.27 1.99
C GLY A 205 -3.72 -3.87 0.64
N ILE A 206 -4.09 -4.54 -0.48
CA ILE A 206 -3.49 -4.31 -1.80
C ILE A 206 -3.60 -2.85 -2.26
N PRO A 207 -4.76 -2.15 -2.17
CA PRO A 207 -4.86 -0.78 -2.64
C PRO A 207 -3.89 0.16 -1.91
N ALA A 208 -3.82 0.08 -0.57
CA ALA A 208 -2.89 0.87 0.23
C ALA A 208 -1.43 0.51 -0.09
N GLY A 209 -1.14 -0.78 -0.20
CA GLY A 209 0.19 -1.28 -0.56
C GLY A 209 0.66 -0.80 -1.93
N THR A 210 -0.20 -0.83 -2.95
CA THR A 210 0.12 -0.37 -4.30
C THR A 210 0.40 1.13 -4.32
N ASN A 211 -0.43 1.95 -3.68
CA ASN A 211 -0.23 3.38 -3.56
C ASN A 211 1.05 3.71 -2.79
N GLY A 212 1.29 3.03 -1.66
CA GLY A 212 2.52 3.17 -0.89
C GLY A 212 3.76 2.83 -1.70
N PHE A 213 3.72 1.72 -2.48
CA PHE A 213 4.80 1.31 -3.38
C PHE A 213 5.13 2.38 -4.44
N LEU A 214 4.11 2.93 -5.09
CA LEU A 214 4.30 3.94 -6.13
C LEU A 214 4.93 5.21 -5.56
N LEU A 215 4.37 5.74 -4.47
CA LEU A 215 4.88 6.99 -3.89
C LEU A 215 6.22 6.82 -3.18
N GLU A 216 6.50 5.67 -2.59
CA GLU A 216 7.84 5.37 -2.06
C GLU A 216 8.89 5.39 -3.17
N SER A 217 8.59 4.82 -4.33
CA SER A 217 9.50 4.85 -5.50
C SER A 217 9.75 6.27 -5.98
N LEU A 218 8.71 7.09 -6.04
CA LEU A 218 8.81 8.50 -6.42
C LEU A 218 9.57 9.32 -5.37
N GLN A 219 9.28 9.12 -4.08
CA GLN A 219 9.97 9.81 -3.00
C GLN A 219 11.47 9.50 -3.00
N ARG A 220 11.86 8.23 -3.15
CA ARG A 220 13.26 7.80 -3.23
C ARG A 220 14.01 8.43 -4.40
N ARG A 221 13.33 8.77 -5.47
CA ARG A 221 13.95 9.42 -6.63
C ARG A 221 14.38 10.85 -6.35
N PHE A 222 13.65 11.56 -5.48
CA PHE A 222 13.84 12.98 -5.24
C PHE A 222 14.43 13.32 -3.87
N LYS A 223 14.31 12.44 -2.88
CA LYS A 223 14.71 12.70 -1.50
C LYS A 223 15.73 11.66 -1.03
N ALA A 224 16.91 12.11 -0.63
CA ALA A 224 17.79 11.29 0.18
C ALA A 224 17.15 11.07 1.56
N PHE A 225 17.12 9.83 2.03
CA PHE A 225 16.57 9.53 3.36
C PHE A 225 17.53 10.05 4.45
N SER A 226 17.09 11.05 5.18
CA SER A 226 17.64 11.32 6.52
C SER A 226 16.91 10.40 7.49
N SER A 227 17.64 9.67 8.33
CA SER A 227 17.06 8.85 9.38
C SER A 227 17.35 9.46 10.73
N GLU A 228 16.31 9.75 11.50
CA GLU A 228 16.46 10.07 12.91
C GLU A 228 16.76 8.80 13.70
N THR A 229 17.50 8.94 14.81
CA THR A 229 17.77 7.83 15.72
C THR A 229 16.78 7.87 16.87
N LEU A 230 15.98 6.81 17.00
CA LEU A 230 15.07 6.65 18.13
C LEU A 230 15.82 6.16 19.36
N ALA A 231 15.37 6.55 20.55
CA ALA A 231 15.85 5.96 21.80
C ALA A 231 15.42 4.47 21.90
N ALA A 232 16.08 3.72 22.76
CA ALA A 232 15.72 2.33 23.02
C ALA A 232 14.26 2.22 23.48
N ASN A 233 13.51 1.31 22.86
CA ASN A 233 12.08 1.06 23.10
C ASN A 233 11.12 2.21 22.73
N GLN A 234 11.60 3.29 22.15
CA GLN A 234 10.77 4.37 21.64
C GLN A 234 10.15 3.97 20.29
N LEU A 235 8.90 4.38 20.08
CA LEU A 235 8.24 4.35 18.76
C LEU A 235 8.28 5.73 18.14
N PRO A 236 8.32 5.83 16.81
CA PRO A 236 8.16 7.12 16.16
C PRO A 236 6.76 7.66 16.43
N GLU A 237 6.68 8.92 16.75
CA GLU A 237 5.41 9.61 16.94
C GLU A 237 5.04 10.36 15.67
N LEU A 238 3.88 10.05 15.10
CA LEU A 238 3.27 10.86 14.06
C LEU A 238 2.57 12.05 14.73
N LYS A 239 3.21 13.21 14.70
CA LYS A 239 2.68 14.44 15.31
C LYS A 239 1.63 15.05 14.39
N LEU A 240 0.35 14.80 14.70
CA LEU A 240 -0.79 15.47 14.08
C LEU A 240 -1.36 16.51 15.06
N ASN A 241 -1.55 17.74 14.60
CA ASN A 241 -2.31 18.71 15.37
C ASN A 241 -3.82 18.37 15.35
N ALA A 242 -4.62 19.04 16.16
CA ALA A 242 -6.06 18.76 16.29
C ALA A 242 -6.79 18.80 14.94
N SER A 243 -6.53 19.81 14.11
CA SER A 243 -7.16 19.95 12.79
C SER A 243 -6.75 18.82 11.82
N GLN A 244 -5.51 18.36 11.87
CA GLN A 244 -5.04 17.22 11.06
C GLN A 244 -5.68 15.91 11.55
N LEU A 245 -5.80 15.71 12.87
CA LEU A 245 -6.46 14.54 13.45
C LEU A 245 -7.95 14.52 13.10
N ASP A 246 -8.63 15.67 13.17
CA ASP A 246 -10.01 15.80 12.72
C ASP A 246 -10.15 15.46 11.22
N LYS A 247 -9.22 15.94 10.40
CA LYS A 247 -9.22 15.62 8.96
C LYS A 247 -9.03 14.13 8.71
N VAL A 248 -8.10 13.48 9.40
CA VAL A 248 -7.88 12.02 9.35
C VAL A 248 -9.16 11.27 9.75
N THR A 249 -9.80 11.71 10.83
CA THR A 249 -11.08 11.15 11.30
C THR A 249 -12.18 11.27 10.24
N GLN A 250 -12.36 12.46 9.66
CA GLN A 250 -13.35 12.70 8.59
C GLN A 250 -13.09 11.83 7.35
N LEU A 251 -11.83 11.73 6.91
CA LEU A 251 -11.44 10.88 5.78
C LEU A 251 -11.77 9.42 6.03
N SER A 252 -11.41 8.89 7.22
CA SER A 252 -11.71 7.50 7.58
C SER A 252 -13.20 7.24 7.76
N GLN A 253 -13.94 8.19 8.32
CA GLN A 253 -15.38 8.12 8.51
C GLN A 253 -16.13 8.07 7.18
N SER A 254 -15.81 8.97 6.26
CA SER A 254 -16.48 9.12 4.97
C SER A 254 -16.22 7.94 4.03
N SER A 255 -14.98 7.49 3.97
CA SER A 255 -14.57 6.36 3.11
C SER A 255 -14.87 5.00 3.71
N LYS A 256 -14.97 4.92 5.04
CA LYS A 256 -15.01 3.69 5.84
C LYS A 256 -13.74 2.86 5.70
N GLU A 257 -12.62 3.46 5.36
CA GLU A 257 -11.29 2.86 5.20
C GLU A 257 -10.29 3.56 6.11
N PRO A 258 -9.17 2.91 6.48
CA PRO A 258 -8.14 3.59 7.26
C PRO A 258 -7.43 4.67 6.46
N VAL A 259 -7.01 5.71 7.16
CA VAL A 259 -6.00 6.66 6.68
C VAL A 259 -4.65 6.20 7.19
N SER A 260 -3.70 5.97 6.29
CA SER A 260 -2.40 5.41 6.64
C SER A 260 -1.27 6.37 6.27
N PHE A 261 -0.22 6.32 7.06
CA PHE A 261 1.02 7.06 6.83
C PHE A 261 2.19 6.10 6.76
N ILE A 262 3.07 6.28 5.78
CA ILE A 262 4.39 5.66 5.77
C ILE A 262 5.35 6.73 6.30
N LEU A 263 5.90 6.47 7.48
CA LEU A 263 6.75 7.43 8.16
C LEU A 263 8.14 7.48 7.51
N THR A 264 8.88 8.55 7.72
CA THR A 264 10.29 8.62 7.35
C THR A 264 11.08 7.49 8.02
N ALA A 265 12.16 7.05 7.38
CA ALA A 265 12.98 5.97 7.93
C ALA A 265 13.58 6.37 9.29
N GLN A 266 13.62 5.44 10.22
CA GLN A 266 14.14 5.64 11.57
C GLN A 266 15.28 4.64 11.85
N ARG A 267 16.36 5.11 12.50
CA ARG A 267 17.36 4.21 13.08
C ARG A 267 16.90 3.78 14.46
N VAL A 268 16.73 2.48 14.64
CA VAL A 268 16.23 1.91 15.89
C VAL A 268 17.32 1.06 16.52
N PRO A 269 17.63 1.23 17.83
CA PRO A 269 18.57 0.38 18.53
C PRO A 269 18.11 -1.10 18.49
N PHE A 270 19.02 -2.00 18.11
CA PHE A 270 18.79 -3.43 18.06
C PHE A 270 20.07 -4.18 18.48
N GLY A 271 20.08 -4.72 19.69
CA GLY A 271 21.31 -5.25 20.30
C GLY A 271 22.38 -4.17 20.45
N GLN A 272 23.57 -4.44 19.93
CA GLN A 272 24.69 -3.47 19.91
C GLN A 272 24.72 -2.59 18.66
N ASN A 273 23.77 -2.77 17.71
CA ASN A 273 23.71 -2.10 16.43
C ASN A 273 22.42 -1.27 16.28
N TYR A 274 22.30 -0.63 15.13
CA TYR A 274 21.06 0.06 14.71
C TYR A 274 20.49 -0.62 13.48
N GLU A 275 19.17 -0.76 13.45
CA GLU A 275 18.44 -1.19 12.26
C GLU A 275 17.67 0.00 11.67
N LEU A 276 17.76 0.16 10.35
CA LEU A 276 16.94 1.14 9.64
C LEU A 276 15.55 0.55 9.42
N MET A 277 14.53 1.22 9.98
CA MET A 277 13.15 0.75 9.97
C MET A 277 12.23 1.76 9.33
N ARG A 278 11.24 1.26 8.59
CA ARG A 278 10.11 2.03 8.07
C ARG A 278 8.87 1.67 8.87
N PHE A 279 8.39 2.61 9.66
CA PHE A 279 7.12 2.44 10.37
C PHE A 279 5.96 2.91 9.50
N SER A 280 4.82 2.27 9.66
CA SER A 280 3.54 2.78 9.17
C SER A 280 2.61 3.05 10.34
N THR A 281 1.82 4.12 10.23
CA THR A 281 0.75 4.42 11.18
C THR A 281 -0.57 4.49 10.42
N SER A 282 -1.60 3.78 10.90
CA SER A 282 -2.93 3.77 10.30
C SER A 282 -3.97 4.18 11.32
N PHE A 283 -4.94 4.99 10.90
CA PHE A 283 -6.05 5.47 11.71
C PHE A 283 -7.37 4.97 11.10
N GLN A 284 -8.20 4.30 11.91
CA GLN A 284 -9.52 3.86 11.48
C GLN A 284 -10.60 4.37 12.44
N TYR A 285 -11.58 5.05 11.87
CA TYR A 285 -12.77 5.47 12.60
C TYR A 285 -13.77 4.32 12.78
N TYR A 286 -14.35 4.26 13.97
CA TYR A 286 -15.45 3.38 14.36
C TYR A 286 -16.56 4.19 15.02
N ALA A 287 -17.81 3.89 14.67
CA ALA A 287 -18.96 4.54 15.31
C ALA A 287 -19.21 4.06 16.75
N GLN A 288 -18.54 2.97 17.14
CA GLN A 288 -18.66 2.35 18.46
C GLN A 288 -17.79 3.10 19.50
N GLU A 289 -18.22 3.02 20.75
CA GLU A 289 -17.48 3.53 21.89
C GLU A 289 -16.15 2.81 22.11
N PRO A 290 -15.15 3.45 22.75
CA PRO A 290 -13.84 2.86 23.02
C PRO A 290 -13.88 1.49 23.68
N SER A 291 -14.83 1.25 24.60
CA SER A 291 -15.02 -0.02 25.30
C SER A 291 -15.26 -1.21 24.36
N SER A 292 -15.94 -0.99 23.25
CA SER A 292 -16.19 -2.01 22.23
C SER A 292 -14.92 -2.43 21.47
N LEU A 293 -13.90 -1.56 21.43
CA LEU A 293 -12.63 -1.81 20.74
C LEU A 293 -11.57 -2.45 21.65
N GLN A 294 -11.65 -2.26 22.99
CA GLN A 294 -10.65 -2.76 23.95
C GLN A 294 -10.33 -4.24 23.78
N ARG A 295 -11.36 -5.08 23.57
CA ARG A 295 -11.15 -6.52 23.36
C ARG A 295 -10.30 -6.81 22.12
N TRP A 296 -10.35 -5.97 21.08
CA TRP A 296 -9.68 -6.23 19.80
C TRP A 296 -8.22 -5.79 19.80
N ILE A 297 -7.83 -4.88 20.69
CA ILE A 297 -6.42 -4.56 20.90
C ILE A 297 -5.76 -5.52 21.90
N ASN A 298 -6.55 -6.35 22.60
CA ASN A 298 -6.02 -7.40 23.47
C ASN A 298 -5.56 -8.59 22.62
N VAL A 299 -4.31 -9.02 22.82
CA VAL A 299 -3.69 -10.11 22.07
C VAL A 299 -4.51 -11.40 22.08
N SER A 300 -5.22 -11.71 23.18
CA SER A 300 -6.06 -12.91 23.28
C SER A 300 -7.14 -13.01 22.20
N SER A 301 -7.50 -11.89 21.58
CA SER A 301 -8.51 -11.86 20.50
C SER A 301 -7.94 -12.05 19.09
N PHE A 302 -6.62 -12.04 18.90
CA PHE A 302 -6.02 -12.01 17.55
C PHE A 302 -6.31 -13.29 16.75
N LYS A 303 -6.38 -14.45 17.40
CA LYS A 303 -6.81 -15.68 16.73
C LYS A 303 -8.24 -15.60 16.17
N HIS A 304 -9.13 -14.83 16.82
CA HIS A 304 -10.51 -14.62 16.36
C HIS A 304 -10.58 -13.65 15.18
N LEU A 305 -9.62 -12.72 15.06
CA LEU A 305 -9.49 -11.83 13.90
C LEU A 305 -8.89 -12.56 12.70
N PHE A 306 -7.91 -13.44 12.92
CA PHE A 306 -7.13 -14.11 11.89
C PHE A 306 -7.15 -15.64 11.98
N PRO A 307 -8.34 -16.29 12.00
CA PRO A 307 -8.44 -17.73 12.28
C PRO A 307 -7.79 -18.61 11.20
N ARG A 308 -7.64 -18.08 9.97
CA ARG A 308 -7.00 -18.80 8.86
C ARG A 308 -5.48 -18.77 8.93
N GLN A 309 -4.92 -17.64 9.36
CA GLN A 309 -3.47 -17.39 9.40
C GLN A 309 -2.86 -17.89 10.72
N VAL A 310 -3.49 -17.60 11.85
CA VAL A 310 -3.04 -17.99 13.20
C VAL A 310 -3.42 -19.45 13.46
N LYS A 311 -2.50 -20.39 13.19
CA LYS A 311 -2.71 -21.83 13.39
C LYS A 311 -2.68 -22.20 14.86
N HIS A 312 -1.74 -21.63 15.61
CA HIS A 312 -1.62 -21.79 17.04
C HIS A 312 -1.27 -20.45 17.68
N MET A 313 -1.82 -20.20 18.85
CA MET A 313 -1.48 -19.04 19.67
C MET A 313 -1.61 -19.45 21.14
N GLN A 314 -0.55 -19.24 21.88
CA GLN A 314 -0.52 -19.41 23.32
C GLN A 314 -0.21 -18.05 23.96
N VAL A 315 -1.09 -17.61 24.84
CA VAL A 315 -0.92 -16.35 25.58
C VAL A 315 -0.63 -16.67 27.04
N GLN A 316 0.45 -16.08 27.54
CA GLN A 316 0.83 -16.17 28.94
C GLN A 316 0.69 -14.77 29.58
N LYS A 317 -0.17 -14.65 30.55
CA LYS A 317 -0.30 -13.43 31.37
C LYS A 317 0.81 -13.42 32.43
N ILE A 318 1.73 -12.48 32.31
CA ILE A 318 2.82 -12.30 33.29
C ILE A 318 2.34 -11.47 34.47
N ASN A 319 1.62 -10.39 34.22
CA ASN A 319 0.95 -9.55 35.20
C ASN A 319 -0.24 -8.82 34.53
N PRO A 320 -1.02 -7.96 35.24
CA PRO A 320 -2.18 -7.28 34.66
C PRO A 320 -1.86 -6.44 33.40
N HIS A 321 -0.65 -5.94 33.29
CA HIS A 321 -0.21 -5.04 32.21
C HIS A 321 0.73 -5.71 31.20
N LEU A 322 1.13 -6.97 31.40
CA LEU A 322 2.14 -7.62 30.59
C LEU A 322 1.70 -9.02 30.17
N MET A 323 1.69 -9.26 28.86
CA MET A 323 1.37 -10.57 28.27
C MET A 323 2.44 -10.96 27.24
N ASP A 324 2.85 -12.21 27.27
CA ASP A 324 3.63 -12.84 26.23
C ASP A 324 2.73 -13.71 25.35
N ALA A 325 3.00 -13.73 24.04
CA ALA A 325 2.24 -14.53 23.10
C ALA A 325 3.18 -15.24 22.12
N ASP A 326 3.01 -16.57 22.01
CA ASP A 326 3.71 -17.43 21.06
C ASP A 326 2.77 -17.76 19.91
N TYR A 327 3.21 -17.51 18.68
CA TYR A 327 2.41 -17.69 17.48
C TYR A 327 3.01 -18.73 16.55
N LYS A 328 2.15 -19.56 15.97
CA LYS A 328 2.42 -20.30 14.72
C LYS A 328 1.52 -19.76 13.63
N ILE A 329 2.12 -19.13 12.66
CA ILE A 329 1.42 -18.49 11.54
C ILE A 329 1.64 -19.32 10.27
N SER A 330 0.66 -19.33 9.38
CA SER A 330 0.81 -19.86 8.04
C SER A 330 0.18 -18.91 7.04
N VAL A 331 1.00 -18.41 6.12
CA VAL A 331 0.56 -17.52 5.04
C VAL A 331 0.58 -18.29 3.73
N GLY A 332 -0.60 -18.45 3.11
CA GLY A 332 -0.73 -19.10 1.81
C GLY A 332 -0.45 -18.14 0.66
N LEU A 333 0.43 -18.51 -0.27
CA LEU A 333 0.65 -17.80 -1.54
C LEU A 333 0.14 -18.66 -2.71
N GLY A 334 -1.13 -19.02 -2.64
CA GLY A 334 -1.79 -19.86 -3.65
C GLY A 334 -1.43 -21.34 -3.51
N VAL A 335 -0.34 -21.76 -4.13
CA VAL A 335 0.13 -23.16 -4.11
C VAL A 335 1.18 -23.43 -3.02
N ILE A 336 1.61 -22.41 -2.30
CA ILE A 336 2.62 -22.49 -1.25
C ILE A 336 2.07 -21.98 0.05
N ASN A 337 2.36 -22.69 1.15
CA ASN A 337 2.18 -22.19 2.51
C ASN A 337 3.53 -21.83 3.11
N ILE A 338 3.66 -20.65 3.65
CA ILE A 338 4.84 -20.19 4.37
C ILE A 338 4.53 -20.24 5.86
N PRO A 339 4.96 -21.27 6.57
CA PRO A 339 4.86 -21.34 8.02
C PRO A 339 5.98 -20.50 8.63
N PHE A 340 5.68 -19.84 9.74
CA PHE A 340 6.67 -19.18 10.57
C PHE A 340 6.16 -19.03 12.00
N ASP A 341 7.12 -18.99 12.93
CA ASP A 341 6.87 -18.88 14.35
C ASP A 341 7.47 -17.58 14.87
N PHE A 342 6.79 -16.93 15.79
CA PHE A 342 7.36 -15.78 16.48
C PHE A 342 6.74 -15.58 17.86
N LYS A 343 7.50 -14.89 18.70
CA LYS A 343 7.12 -14.58 20.08
C LYS A 343 7.04 -13.07 20.23
N MET A 344 6.02 -12.62 20.92
CA MET A 344 5.74 -11.21 21.11
C MET A 344 5.47 -10.93 22.58
N ARG A 345 5.91 -9.77 23.03
CA ARG A 345 5.55 -9.20 24.34
C ARG A 345 4.64 -8.00 24.12
N PHE A 346 3.55 -7.97 24.88
CA PHE A 346 2.56 -6.89 24.88
C PHE A 346 2.55 -6.22 26.24
N ASN A 347 2.74 -4.91 26.28
CA ASN A 347 2.59 -4.06 27.44
C ASN A 347 1.33 -3.22 27.31
N TYR A 348 0.46 -3.25 28.31
CA TYR A 348 -0.82 -2.53 28.38
C TYR A 348 -0.73 -1.47 29.48
N PRO A 349 -0.31 -0.21 29.17
CA PRO A 349 -0.30 0.86 30.17
C PRO A 349 -1.69 1.12 30.76
N ASP A 350 -2.71 0.99 29.92
CA ASP A 350 -4.13 1.06 30.27
C ASP A 350 -5.01 0.21 29.33
N LEU A 351 -6.33 0.35 29.42
CA LEU A 351 -7.29 -0.40 28.60
C LEU A 351 -7.43 0.10 27.16
N LEU A 352 -6.93 1.28 26.85
CA LEU A 352 -7.07 1.93 25.54
C LEU A 352 -5.83 1.82 24.68
N GLN A 353 -4.72 1.28 25.22
CA GLN A 353 -3.48 1.21 24.48
C GLN A 353 -2.67 -0.04 24.83
N ASN A 354 -1.87 -0.46 23.86
CA ASN A 354 -0.80 -1.39 24.08
C ASN A 354 0.44 -1.01 23.26
N GLN A 355 1.58 -1.50 23.72
CA GLN A 355 2.82 -1.51 22.95
C GLN A 355 3.30 -2.95 22.85
N TYR A 356 3.88 -3.32 21.71
CA TYR A 356 4.36 -4.67 21.50
C TYR A 356 5.71 -4.72 20.81
N THR A 357 6.45 -5.78 21.12
CA THR A 357 7.76 -6.05 20.53
C THR A 357 7.99 -7.54 20.36
N ALA A 358 8.71 -7.94 19.29
CA ALA A 358 9.16 -9.31 19.16
C ALA A 358 10.21 -9.65 20.21
N THR A 359 10.07 -10.84 20.79
CA THR A 359 11.02 -11.40 21.79
C THR A 359 11.76 -12.62 21.25
N GLY A 360 11.40 -13.12 20.06
CA GLY A 360 12.06 -14.24 19.41
C GLY A 360 11.29 -14.80 18.22
N GLY A 361 11.87 -15.80 17.60
CA GLY A 361 11.32 -16.49 16.41
C GLY A 361 11.83 -15.94 15.08
N ASP A 362 11.06 -16.15 14.02
CA ASP A 362 11.45 -15.90 12.63
C ASP A 362 11.40 -14.42 12.22
N LEU A 363 10.80 -13.57 13.05
CA LEU A 363 10.76 -12.13 12.84
C LEU A 363 11.85 -11.46 13.68
N LYS A 364 12.87 -10.94 13.04
CA LYS A 364 14.01 -10.25 13.68
C LYS A 364 13.56 -9.03 14.46
N PHE A 365 12.65 -8.27 13.86
CA PHE A 365 12.13 -7.05 14.43
C PHE A 365 10.63 -6.97 14.18
N VAL A 366 9.87 -6.87 15.23
CA VAL A 366 8.48 -6.40 15.22
C VAL A 366 8.34 -5.45 16.38
N ARG A 367 7.93 -4.24 16.12
CA ARG A 367 7.63 -3.26 17.16
C ARG A 367 6.45 -2.42 16.74
N GLY A 368 5.58 -2.11 17.68
CA GLY A 368 4.42 -1.27 17.38
C GLY A 368 3.61 -0.93 18.61
N ALA A 369 2.53 -0.21 18.37
CA ALA A 369 1.53 0.16 19.36
C ALA A 369 0.14 0.23 18.72
N MET A 370 -0.85 0.05 19.56
CA MET A 370 -2.26 0.30 19.28
C MET A 370 -2.79 1.28 20.30
N HIS A 371 -3.52 2.30 19.84
CA HIS A 371 -4.12 3.30 20.70
C HIS A 371 -5.54 3.60 20.24
N ILE A 372 -6.49 3.58 21.16
CA ILE A 372 -7.90 3.95 20.94
C ILE A 372 -8.09 5.36 21.45
N HIS A 373 -8.27 6.31 20.55
CA HIS A 373 -8.63 7.68 20.87
C HIS A 373 -10.14 7.78 21.04
N THR A 374 -10.57 8.36 22.16
CA THR A 374 -11.97 8.68 22.42
C THR A 374 -12.34 9.95 21.65
N LEU A 375 -13.39 9.89 20.85
CA LEU A 375 -13.95 11.03 20.13
C LEU A 375 -15.28 11.45 20.78
N GLN A 376 -15.80 12.62 20.39
CA GLN A 376 -17.15 13.05 20.79
C GLN A 376 -18.23 12.06 20.30
N GLN A 377 -18.01 11.45 19.15
CA GLN A 377 -18.85 10.40 18.58
C GLN A 377 -17.97 9.29 18.06
N GLY A 378 -18.06 8.10 18.69
CA GLY A 378 -17.27 6.93 18.31
C GLY A 378 -15.82 6.95 18.80
N SER A 379 -14.96 6.26 18.07
CA SER A 379 -13.57 6.05 18.43
C SER A 379 -12.67 6.07 17.20
N LEU A 380 -11.38 6.41 17.39
CA LEU A 380 -10.36 6.31 16.37
C LEU A 380 -9.26 5.35 16.85
N LEU A 381 -9.09 4.22 16.16
CA LEU A 381 -8.01 3.29 16.43
C LEU A 381 -6.78 3.68 15.62
N GLN A 382 -5.69 3.95 16.32
CA GLN A 382 -4.37 4.18 15.75
C GLN A 382 -3.53 2.90 15.89
N LEU A 383 -2.91 2.48 14.79
CA LEU A 383 -2.02 1.33 14.71
C LEU A 383 -0.66 1.80 14.17
N THR A 384 0.39 1.67 14.96
CA THR A 384 1.76 1.98 14.51
C THR A 384 2.59 0.71 14.56
N SER A 385 3.29 0.38 13.45
CA SER A 385 4.13 -0.82 13.44
C SER A 385 5.27 -0.74 12.42
N ALA A 386 6.31 -1.54 12.68
CA ALA A 386 7.34 -1.93 11.73
C ALA A 386 7.68 -3.40 11.90
N VAL A 387 8.05 -4.05 10.80
CA VAL A 387 8.36 -5.48 10.75
C VAL A 387 9.60 -5.73 9.91
N LYS A 388 10.49 -6.63 10.38
CA LYS A 388 11.64 -7.11 9.62
C LYS A 388 11.82 -8.61 9.83
N ILE A 389 12.05 -9.34 8.75
CA ILE A 389 12.26 -10.79 8.76
C ILE A 389 13.68 -11.08 9.27
N ASP A 390 13.84 -12.09 10.13
CA ASP A 390 15.13 -12.53 10.66
C ASP A 390 16.00 -13.16 9.57
N ASP A 391 17.32 -13.02 9.69
CA ASP A 391 18.29 -13.62 8.78
C ASP A 391 18.32 -15.15 8.89
N LYS A 392 17.88 -15.70 10.03
CA LYS A 392 17.80 -17.13 10.33
C LYS A 392 16.40 -17.72 10.07
N ALA A 393 15.44 -16.88 9.62
CA ALA A 393 14.09 -17.34 9.30
C ALA A 393 14.09 -18.48 8.26
N PRO A 394 13.07 -19.33 8.23
CA PRO A 394 12.92 -20.36 7.21
C PRO A 394 13.08 -19.81 5.79
N PHE A 395 13.64 -20.62 4.90
CA PHE A 395 14.02 -20.19 3.53
C PHE A 395 12.91 -19.42 2.80
N LEU A 396 11.66 -19.91 2.83
CA LEU A 396 10.54 -19.28 2.13
C LEU A 396 10.20 -17.91 2.70
N LEU A 397 10.25 -17.74 4.02
CA LEU A 397 10.00 -16.45 4.66
C LEU A 397 11.15 -15.48 4.37
N ARG A 398 12.40 -15.96 4.50
CA ARG A 398 13.59 -15.15 4.23
C ARG A 398 13.66 -14.68 2.79
N ALA A 399 13.26 -15.51 1.84
CA ALA A 399 13.25 -15.15 0.43
C ALA A 399 12.22 -14.05 0.08
N MET A 400 11.21 -13.78 0.94
CA MET A 400 10.34 -12.61 0.78
C MET A 400 11.09 -11.29 0.92
N ARG A 401 12.28 -11.27 1.52
CA ARG A 401 13.16 -10.09 1.58
C ARG A 401 13.67 -9.64 0.20
N ASN A 402 13.56 -10.50 -0.82
CA ASN A 402 13.86 -10.13 -2.20
C ASN A 402 12.75 -9.29 -2.86
N MET A 403 11.57 -9.21 -2.23
CA MET A 403 10.48 -8.35 -2.71
C MET A 403 10.82 -6.88 -2.43
N PRO A 404 10.61 -5.99 -3.40
CA PRO A 404 10.79 -4.56 -3.16
C PRO A 404 9.94 -4.07 -1.98
N TYR A 405 10.54 -3.23 -1.13
CA TYR A 405 9.89 -2.63 0.04
C TYR A 405 9.32 -3.64 1.05
N HIS A 406 9.95 -4.81 1.15
CA HIS A 406 9.62 -5.84 2.14
C HIS A 406 9.75 -5.37 3.60
N ASP A 407 10.45 -4.27 3.84
CA ASP A 407 10.63 -3.61 5.13
C ASP A 407 9.52 -2.60 5.48
N MET A 408 8.62 -2.31 4.53
CA MET A 408 7.57 -1.32 4.67
C MET A 408 6.16 -1.91 4.43
N LEU A 409 5.98 -2.61 3.31
CA LEU A 409 4.67 -3.10 2.88
C LEU A 409 3.98 -4.05 3.87
N PRO A 410 4.68 -4.95 4.59
CA PRO A 410 4.05 -5.83 5.56
C PRO A 410 3.41 -5.08 6.73
N ALA A 411 4.06 -4.02 7.24
CA ALA A 411 3.51 -3.20 8.32
C ALA A 411 2.30 -2.39 7.85
N LEU A 412 2.38 -1.74 6.69
CA LEU A 412 1.27 -1.00 6.10
C LEU A 412 0.06 -1.91 5.83
N GLY A 413 0.29 -3.05 5.17
CA GLY A 413 -0.76 -4.01 4.87
C GLY A 413 -1.35 -4.63 6.13
N GLY A 414 -0.52 -4.99 7.10
CA GLY A 414 -0.94 -5.56 8.39
C GLY A 414 -1.84 -4.61 9.18
N ASN A 415 -1.45 -3.35 9.31
CA ASN A 415 -2.25 -2.33 9.98
C ASN A 415 -3.61 -2.13 9.28
N THR A 416 -3.60 -2.02 7.93
CA THR A 416 -4.82 -1.87 7.14
C THR A 416 -5.76 -3.05 7.32
N VAL A 417 -5.25 -4.27 7.16
CA VAL A 417 -6.05 -5.49 7.29
C VAL A 417 -6.58 -5.64 8.72
N PHE A 418 -5.76 -5.38 9.74
CA PHE A 418 -6.19 -5.44 11.14
C PHE A 418 -7.36 -4.48 11.39
N ALA A 419 -7.23 -3.22 11.02
CA ALA A 419 -8.27 -2.21 11.19
C ALA A 419 -9.59 -2.62 10.52
N LEU A 420 -9.54 -3.09 9.28
CA LEU A 420 -10.72 -3.52 8.54
C LEU A 420 -11.33 -4.82 9.07
N LYS A 421 -10.52 -5.75 9.59
CA LYS A 421 -11.01 -6.98 10.25
C LYS A 421 -11.75 -6.64 11.55
N VAL A 422 -11.23 -5.72 12.36
CA VAL A 422 -11.95 -5.22 13.56
C VAL A 422 -13.29 -4.61 13.14
N LYS A 423 -13.30 -3.79 12.07
CA LYS A 423 -14.53 -3.21 11.55
C LYS A 423 -15.57 -4.24 11.14
N GLN A 424 -15.16 -5.30 10.43
CA GLN A 424 -16.03 -6.42 10.06
C GLN A 424 -16.62 -7.16 11.28
N LYS A 425 -15.96 -7.11 12.43
CA LYS A 425 -16.43 -7.74 13.66
C LYS A 425 -17.38 -6.86 14.48
N LEU A 426 -17.38 -5.56 14.20
CA LEU A 426 -18.22 -4.56 14.87
C LEU A 426 -19.43 -4.14 14.02
N SER A 427 -19.47 -4.52 12.73
CA SER A 427 -20.62 -4.38 11.83
C SER A 427 -21.56 -5.56 12.04
#